data_24e4d111d331030d19131b5e9e5e42f5
#
_entry.id   24e4d111d331030d19131b5e9e5e42f5
#
_cell.length_a   1.000
_cell.length_b   1.000
_cell.length_c   1.000
_cell.angle_alpha   90.00
_cell.angle_beta   90.00
_cell.angle_gamma   90.00
#
_symmetry.space_group_name_H-M   'P 1'
#
loop_
_entity.id
_entity.type
_entity.pdbx_description
1 polymer ?
#
loop_
_entity_poly.entity_id
_entity_poly.type
_entity_poly.pdbx_seq_one_letter_code
_entity_poly.pdbx_strand_id
1 'polypeptide(L)' 'MVPVNYFFKNPVAVAMREEVRVEERVAGILRILDRRHIEVPESVRERVSNCTDPDLLQLWWDRAIVATDAAQMFDDDKA' A
#
# COMPACT_ATOMS: atom_id res chain seq x y z
N MET A 1 -30.90 18.30 -0.63
CA MET A 1 -30.04 17.17 -0.17
C MET A 1 -29.24 16.64 -1.35
N VAL A 2 -27.95 16.47 -1.16
CA VAL A 2 -27.09 15.95 -2.21
C VAL A 2 -27.19 14.41 -2.25
N PRO A 3 -27.46 13.80 -3.41
CA PRO A 3 -27.50 12.33 -3.49
C PRO A 3 -26.14 11.73 -3.19
N VAL A 4 -26.15 10.52 -2.64
CA VAL A 4 -24.90 9.81 -2.32
C VAL A 4 -24.04 9.61 -3.55
N ASN A 5 -24.63 9.25 -4.70
CA ASN A 5 -23.83 9.02 -5.90
C ASN A 5 -23.29 10.31 -6.52
N TYR A 6 -23.84 11.48 -6.18
CA TYR A 6 -23.19 12.75 -6.54
C TYR A 6 -21.83 12.85 -5.86
N PHE A 7 -21.78 12.54 -4.59
CA PHE A 7 -20.52 12.56 -3.84
C PHE A 7 -19.47 11.62 -4.44
N PHE A 8 -19.90 10.42 -4.82
CA PHE A 8 -18.97 9.44 -5.38
C PHE A 8 -18.51 9.76 -6.79
N LYS A 9 -19.26 10.59 -7.49
CA LYS A 9 -18.90 11.04 -8.85
C LYS A 9 -18.09 12.31 -8.86
N ASN A 10 -17.91 12.94 -7.71
CA ASN A 10 -17.16 14.17 -7.61
C ASN A 10 -15.67 13.86 -7.75
N PRO A 11 -14.93 14.52 -8.69
CA PRO A 11 -13.52 14.24 -8.89
C PRO A 11 -12.65 14.45 -7.64
N VAL A 12 -13.00 15.44 -6.82
CA VAL A 12 -12.27 15.69 -5.57
C VAL A 12 -12.45 14.53 -4.60
N ALA A 13 -13.67 14.02 -4.47
CA ALA A 13 -13.94 12.87 -3.60
C ALA A 13 -13.21 11.61 -4.08
N VAL A 14 -13.14 11.40 -5.40
CA VAL A 14 -12.41 10.26 -5.97
C VAL A 14 -10.93 10.36 -5.68
N ALA A 15 -10.32 11.54 -5.85
CA ALA A 15 -8.91 11.76 -5.56
C ALA A 15 -8.60 11.51 -4.08
N MET A 16 -9.46 12.01 -3.18
CA MET A 16 -9.28 11.80 -1.74
C MET A 16 -9.35 10.31 -1.38
N ARG A 17 -10.24 9.56 -2.02
CA ARG A 17 -10.35 8.13 -1.78
C ARG A 17 -9.11 7.37 -2.21
N GLU A 18 -8.49 7.77 -3.33
CA GLU A 18 -7.26 7.15 -3.79
C GLU A 18 -6.10 7.43 -2.82
N GLU A 19 -6.00 8.63 -2.29
CA GLU A 19 -5.00 8.97 -1.28
C GLU A 19 -5.18 8.13 -0.02
N VAL A 20 -6.40 8.02 0.48
CA VAL A 20 -6.69 7.19 1.64
C VAL A 20 -6.35 5.73 1.37
N ARG A 21 -6.66 5.25 0.18
CA ARG A 21 -6.37 3.88 -0.21
C ARG A 21 -4.88 3.60 -0.22
N VAL A 22 -4.08 4.54 -0.73
CA VAL A 22 -2.62 4.44 -0.71
C VAL A 22 -2.12 4.40 0.72
N GLU A 23 -2.57 5.31 1.56
CA GLU A 23 -2.15 5.37 2.96
C GLU A 23 -2.52 4.09 3.72
N GLU A 24 -3.71 3.57 3.49
CA GLU A 24 -4.15 2.33 4.12
C GLU A 24 -3.30 1.14 3.69
N ARG A 25 -2.93 1.08 2.41
CA ARG A 25 -2.09 -0.01 1.92
C ARG A 25 -0.68 0.06 2.48
N VAL A 26 -0.11 1.26 2.56
CA VAL A 26 1.21 1.44 3.18
C VAL A 26 1.18 0.97 4.63
N ALA A 27 0.22 1.46 5.39
CA ALA A 27 0.09 1.07 6.79
C ALA A 27 -0.15 -0.43 6.95
N GLY A 28 -0.96 -1.01 6.07
CA GLY A 28 -1.27 -2.45 6.11
C GLY A 28 -0.05 -3.31 5.82
N ILE A 29 0.75 -2.93 4.83
CA ILE A 29 1.98 -3.67 4.48
C ILE A 29 2.93 -3.68 5.68
N LEU A 30 3.18 -2.52 6.26
CA LEU A 30 4.09 -2.40 7.40
C LEU A 30 3.55 -3.18 8.60
N ARG A 31 2.24 -3.16 8.80
CA ARG A 31 1.60 -3.93 9.88
C ARG A 31 1.73 -5.42 9.66
N ILE A 32 1.55 -5.90 8.43
CA ILE A 32 1.70 -7.32 8.11
C ILE A 32 3.13 -7.78 8.46
N LEU A 33 4.12 -7.02 8.02
CA LEU A 33 5.52 -7.34 8.30
C LEU A 33 5.79 -7.36 9.80
N ASP A 34 5.26 -6.39 10.53
CA ASP A 34 5.42 -6.31 11.98
C ASP A 34 4.77 -7.52 12.67
N ARG A 35 3.55 -7.86 12.28
CA ARG A 35 2.82 -8.99 12.87
C ARG A 35 3.48 -10.33 12.57
N ARG A 36 4.17 -10.43 11.46
CA ARG A 36 4.90 -11.65 11.09
C ARG A 36 6.33 -11.65 11.63
N HIS A 37 6.69 -10.64 12.41
CA HIS A 37 8.02 -10.51 13.01
C HIS A 37 9.12 -10.41 11.96
N ILE A 38 8.82 -9.78 10.83
CA ILE A 38 9.78 -9.54 9.76
C ILE A 38 10.41 -8.17 9.99
N GLU A 39 11.72 -8.12 10.06
CA GLU A 39 12.45 -6.87 10.22
C GLU A 39 12.25 -5.99 8.98
N VAL A 40 11.96 -4.70 9.19
CA VAL A 40 11.77 -3.74 8.12
C VAL A 40 12.90 -2.71 8.19
N PRO A 41 13.92 -2.83 7.33
CA PRO A 41 14.96 -1.81 7.24
C PRO A 41 14.38 -0.47 6.84
N GLU A 42 15.07 0.61 7.23
CA GLU A 42 14.61 1.96 6.92
C GLU A 42 14.43 2.19 5.43
N SER A 43 15.32 1.63 4.61
CA SER A 43 15.21 1.75 3.14
C SER A 43 13.91 1.13 2.60
N VAL A 44 13.50 0.00 3.16
CA VAL A 44 12.23 -0.65 2.78
C VAL A 44 11.05 0.20 3.22
N ARG A 45 11.09 0.69 4.46
CA ARG A 45 10.03 1.53 5.00
C ARG A 45 9.84 2.79 4.15
N GLU A 46 10.93 3.44 3.78
CA GLU A 46 10.88 4.63 2.93
C GLU A 46 10.32 4.30 1.54
N ARG A 47 10.76 3.21 0.96
CA ARG A 47 10.29 2.81 -0.37
C ARG A 47 8.78 2.57 -0.39
N VAL A 48 8.27 1.87 0.60
CA VAL A 48 6.84 1.60 0.73
C VAL A 48 6.08 2.90 1.01
N SER A 49 6.58 3.70 1.95
CA SER A 49 5.90 4.94 2.37
C SER A 49 5.85 6.00 1.26
N ASN A 50 6.83 6.01 0.37
CA ASN A 50 6.90 6.98 -0.71
C ASN A 50 6.18 6.52 -1.98
N CYS A 51 5.71 5.29 -2.02
CA CYS A 51 4.97 4.77 -3.18
C CYS A 51 3.57 5.36 -3.22
N THR A 52 3.18 5.88 -4.39
CA THR A 52 1.84 6.44 -4.61
C THR A 52 1.02 5.61 -5.59
N ASP A 53 1.56 4.49 -6.06
CA ASP A 53 0.87 3.61 -7.00
C ASP A 53 0.10 2.54 -6.22
N PRO A 54 -1.25 2.60 -6.19
CA PRO A 54 -2.02 1.63 -5.41
C PRO A 54 -1.91 0.20 -5.94
N ASP A 55 -1.68 0.01 -7.24
CA ASP A 55 -1.54 -1.32 -7.82
C ASP A 55 -0.22 -1.97 -7.38
N LEU A 56 0.85 -1.18 -7.37
CA LEU A 56 2.14 -1.67 -6.91
C LEU A 56 2.09 -1.98 -5.40
N LEU A 57 1.43 -1.13 -4.63
CA LEU A 57 1.25 -1.36 -3.20
C LEU A 57 0.44 -2.63 -2.94
N GLN A 58 -0.58 -2.91 -3.77
CA GLN A 58 -1.34 -4.14 -3.64
C GLN A 58 -0.46 -5.36 -3.91
N LEU A 59 0.41 -5.29 -4.89
CA LEU A 59 1.36 -6.36 -5.18
C LEU A 59 2.28 -6.62 -3.99
N TRP A 60 2.83 -5.55 -3.41
CA TRP A 60 3.70 -5.67 -2.23
C TRP A 60 2.94 -6.22 -1.03
N TRP A 61 1.67 -5.81 -0.88
CA TRP A 61 0.80 -6.35 0.17
C TRP A 61 0.70 -7.86 0.06
N ASP A 62 0.36 -8.35 -1.13
CA ASP A 62 0.20 -9.77 -1.36
C ASP A 62 1.52 -10.52 -1.09
N ARG A 63 2.63 -9.93 -1.47
CA ARG A 63 3.94 -10.52 -1.24
C ARG A 63 4.33 -10.50 0.23
N ALA A 64 3.95 -9.46 0.95
CA ALA A 64 4.25 -9.36 2.39
C ALA A 64 3.61 -10.50 3.19
N ILE A 65 2.49 -11.01 2.72
CA ILE A 65 1.79 -12.10 3.39
C ILE A 65 2.62 -13.39 3.38
N VAL A 66 3.41 -13.62 2.34
CA VAL A 66 4.16 -14.87 2.16
C VAL A 66 5.68 -14.70 2.22
N ALA A 67 6.18 -13.48 2.27
CA ALA A 67 7.61 -13.22 2.27
C ALA A 67 8.28 -13.75 3.55
N THR A 68 9.54 -14.14 3.45
CA THR A 68 10.34 -14.51 4.62
C THR A 68 11.22 -13.36 5.10
N ASP A 69 11.46 -12.38 4.23
CA ASP A 69 12.10 -11.12 4.60
C ASP A 69 11.50 -9.97 3.80
N ALA A 70 11.76 -8.73 4.24
CA ALA A 70 11.13 -7.56 3.64
C ALA A 70 11.56 -7.33 2.19
N ALA A 71 12.78 -7.71 1.82
CA ALA A 71 13.29 -7.50 0.46
C ALA A 71 12.55 -8.33 -0.58
N GLN A 72 11.93 -9.43 -0.16
CA GLN A 72 11.19 -10.29 -1.09
C GLN A 72 9.98 -9.61 -1.72
N MET A 73 9.47 -8.55 -1.10
CA MET A 73 8.37 -7.79 -1.69
C MET A 73 8.75 -7.18 -3.05
N PHE A 74 10.03 -6.97 -3.29
CA PHE A 74 10.54 -6.27 -4.47
C PHE A 74 11.17 -7.22 -5.51
N ASP A 75 10.96 -8.51 -5.37
CA ASP A 75 11.64 -9.51 -6.20
C ASP A 75 11.23 -9.49 -7.67
N ASP A 76 10.08 -8.92 -8.01
CA ASP A 76 9.67 -8.84 -9.41
C ASP A 76 10.58 -7.94 -10.25
N ASP A 77 11.39 -7.12 -9.64
CA ASP A 77 12.37 -6.30 -10.34
C ASP A 77 13.43 -7.16 -11.05
N LYS A 78 13.47 -8.43 -10.72
CA LYS A 78 14.45 -9.37 -11.28
C LYS A 78 13.97 -10.11 -12.51
N ALA A 79 12.75 -9.83 -12.89
CA ALA A 79 12.13 -10.54 -14.02
C ALA A 79 12.90 -10.36 -15.33
#